data_799dae66a58848a82309544fcfe03582
#
_entry.id   799dae66a58848a82309544fcfe03582
#
_cell.length_a   1.000
_cell.length_b   1.000
_cell.length_c   1.000
_cell.angle_alpha   90.00
_cell.angle_beta   90.00
_cell.angle_gamma   90.00
#
_symmetry.space_group_name_H-M   'P 1'
#
loop_
_entity.id
_entity.type
_entity.pdbx_description
1 polymer ?
#
loop_
_entity_poly.entity_id
_entity_poly.type
_entity_poly.pdbx_seq_one_letter_code
_entity_poly.pdbx_strand_id
1 'polypeptide(L)'
;LALARYFHMTTLQDMKRISTLLPPIILILVPSLLVLRQPDLGTAALLVISGTVILFLAGLKIWKLAIGLSILLGSIPIVWQFLREYQRSRILTFINPESDPLGAGYHILQSKIAFGSGGMFGKGFLHGTQSHLNFLPEKQTDFIFTMLAEEFGLLGGIGLLLLYFLLLAHGTILTLRCTNQFGRLLGMGIISTFFLYIFINMAMVMGLVPVVGVPLPLISYGGSSMLTLLLGFGLILNIYINRN
;
A
#
# COMPACT_ATOMS: atom_id res chain seq x y z
N LEU A 1 7.23 8.89 -11.05
CA LEU A 1 7.93 9.56 -12.16
C LEU A 1 7.87 11.07 -12.03
N ALA A 2 6.68 11.71 -12.08
CA ALA A 2 6.53 13.17 -12.08
C ALA A 2 7.17 13.83 -10.85
N LEU A 3 6.94 13.32 -9.65
CA LEU A 3 7.56 13.81 -8.41
C LEU A 3 9.09 13.67 -8.44
N ALA A 4 9.61 12.51 -8.86
CA ALA A 4 11.06 12.30 -8.96
C ALA A 4 11.69 13.28 -9.97
N ARG A 5 11.02 13.54 -11.09
CA ARG A 5 11.46 14.52 -12.09
C ARG A 5 11.47 15.95 -11.53
N TYR A 6 10.44 16.31 -10.78
CA TYR A 6 10.36 17.63 -10.15
C TYR A 6 11.52 17.84 -9.15
N PHE A 7 11.74 16.87 -8.26
CA PHE A 7 12.76 16.99 -7.22
C PHE A 7 14.19 16.80 -7.72
N HIS A 8 14.39 16.24 -8.90
CA HIS A 8 15.69 16.21 -9.55
C HIS A 8 16.22 17.61 -9.86
N MET A 9 15.33 18.55 -10.18
CA MET A 9 15.67 19.94 -10.54
C MET A 9 15.69 20.90 -9.33
N THR A 10 15.29 20.44 -8.14
CA THR A 10 15.19 21.28 -6.95
C THR A 10 16.37 21.08 -6.01
N THR A 11 16.89 22.18 -5.46
CA THR A 11 17.93 22.13 -4.43
C THR A 11 17.32 22.00 -3.03
N LEU A 12 18.10 21.53 -2.05
CA LEU A 12 17.67 21.46 -0.64
C LEU A 12 17.32 22.86 -0.07
N GLN A 13 17.89 23.92 -0.64
CA GLN A 13 17.57 25.30 -0.24
C GLN A 13 16.19 25.73 -0.75
N ASP A 14 15.82 25.31 -1.95
CA ASP A 14 14.51 25.62 -2.53
C ASP A 14 13.37 24.94 -1.74
N MET A 15 13.63 23.77 -1.16
CA MET A 15 12.65 23.06 -0.30
C MET A 15 12.28 23.79 1.00
N LYS A 16 13.01 24.86 1.34
CA LYS A 16 12.61 25.72 2.47
C LYS A 16 11.43 26.63 2.10
N ARG A 17 11.28 26.98 0.83
CA ARG A 17 10.20 27.85 0.35
C ARG A 17 8.90 27.06 0.20
N ILE A 18 7.79 27.64 0.65
CA ILE A 18 6.45 27.00 0.53
C ILE A 18 6.01 26.92 -0.93
N SER A 19 6.38 27.92 -1.75
CA SER A 19 6.05 27.95 -3.19
C SER A 19 6.61 26.74 -3.95
N THR A 20 7.77 26.23 -3.56
CA THR A 20 8.38 25.04 -4.17
C THR A 20 7.67 23.74 -3.79
N LEU A 21 6.92 23.72 -2.70
CA LEU A 21 6.16 22.55 -2.27
C LEU A 21 4.76 22.48 -2.90
N LEU A 22 4.27 23.58 -3.43
CA LEU A 22 2.92 23.65 -4.01
C LEU A 22 2.73 22.70 -5.21
N PRO A 23 3.63 22.68 -6.24
CA PRO A 23 3.47 21.76 -7.37
C PRO A 23 3.45 20.27 -6.98
N PRO A 24 4.39 19.74 -6.15
CA PRO A 24 4.33 18.33 -5.75
C PRO A 24 3.11 18.01 -4.89
N ILE A 25 2.63 18.93 -4.05
CA ILE A 25 1.38 18.75 -3.29
C ILE A 25 0.19 18.63 -4.26
N ILE A 26 0.11 19.50 -5.26
CA ILE A 26 -0.95 19.43 -6.30
C ILE A 26 -0.85 18.11 -7.07
N LEU A 27 0.35 17.66 -7.44
CA LEU A 27 0.58 16.38 -8.13
C LEU A 27 0.12 15.16 -7.31
N ILE A 28 0.11 15.26 -5.98
CA ILE A 28 -0.40 14.21 -5.09
C ILE A 28 -1.90 14.36 -4.87
N LEU A 29 -2.37 15.56 -4.53
CA LEU A 29 -3.75 15.79 -4.13
C LEU A 29 -4.75 15.67 -5.29
N VAL A 30 -4.41 16.18 -6.49
CA VAL A 30 -5.36 16.16 -7.61
C VAL A 30 -5.74 14.72 -8.01
N PRO A 31 -4.80 13.79 -8.27
CA PRO A 31 -5.16 12.40 -8.53
C PRO A 31 -5.89 11.74 -7.36
N SER A 32 -5.45 12.00 -6.13
CA SER A 32 -6.08 11.42 -4.93
C SER A 32 -7.53 11.86 -4.78
N LEU A 33 -7.84 13.14 -5.02
CA LEU A 33 -9.21 13.67 -4.98
C LEU A 33 -10.08 13.10 -6.12
N LEU A 34 -9.50 12.90 -7.31
CA LEU A 34 -10.22 12.25 -8.41
C LEU A 34 -10.58 10.80 -8.08
N VAL A 35 -9.65 10.05 -7.47
CA VAL A 35 -9.88 8.67 -7.03
C VAL A 35 -10.89 8.61 -5.89
N LEU A 36 -10.85 9.56 -4.95
CA LEU A 36 -11.87 9.68 -3.90
C LEU A 36 -13.29 9.84 -4.46
N ARG A 37 -13.44 10.51 -5.62
CA ARG A 37 -14.74 10.60 -6.32
C ARG A 37 -15.19 9.29 -6.93
N GLN A 38 -14.28 8.34 -7.19
CA GLN A 38 -14.56 7.00 -7.70
C GLN A 38 -14.87 5.99 -6.58
N PRO A 39 -15.31 6.40 -5.43
CA PRO A 39 -15.39 5.85 -4.08
C PRO A 39 -14.29 4.84 -3.68
N ASP A 40 -13.06 5.01 -4.16
CA ASP A 40 -11.90 4.18 -3.82
C ASP A 40 -11.01 4.89 -2.80
N LEU A 41 -11.32 4.67 -1.51
CA LEU A 41 -10.54 5.21 -0.38
C LEU A 41 -9.14 4.60 -0.30
N GLY A 42 -9.01 3.31 -0.64
CA GLY A 42 -7.75 2.57 -0.54
C GLY A 42 -6.68 3.14 -1.46
N THR A 43 -7.00 3.23 -2.73
CA THR A 43 -6.07 3.77 -3.74
C THR A 43 -5.78 5.25 -3.48
N ALA A 44 -6.76 6.05 -3.04
CA ALA A 44 -6.53 7.45 -2.69
C ALA A 44 -5.55 7.60 -1.53
N ALA A 45 -5.72 6.82 -0.46
CA ALA A 45 -4.80 6.81 0.68
C ALA A 45 -3.40 6.36 0.27
N LEU A 46 -3.27 5.30 -0.55
CA LEU A 46 -1.99 4.85 -1.09
C LEU A 46 -1.28 5.92 -1.90
N LEU A 47 -1.99 6.68 -2.75
CA LEU A 47 -1.42 7.79 -3.52
C LEU A 47 -0.87 8.89 -2.60
N VAL A 48 -1.62 9.26 -1.56
CA VAL A 48 -1.17 10.27 -0.58
C VAL A 48 0.05 9.77 0.20
N ILE A 49 0.01 8.53 0.71
CA ILE A 49 1.10 7.97 1.50
C ILE A 49 2.35 7.82 0.64
N SER A 50 2.25 7.22 -0.56
CA SER A 50 3.39 7.04 -1.47
C SER A 50 3.99 8.38 -1.93
N GLY A 51 3.14 9.36 -2.23
CA GLY A 51 3.59 10.72 -2.53
C GLY A 51 4.33 11.38 -1.36
N THR A 52 3.80 11.24 -0.15
CA THR A 52 4.43 11.74 1.09
C THR A 52 5.78 11.09 1.36
N VAL A 53 5.90 9.78 1.11
CA VAL A 53 7.19 9.08 1.21
C VAL A 53 8.21 9.66 0.23
N ILE A 54 7.82 9.95 -1.01
CA ILE A 54 8.72 10.57 -1.99
C ILE A 54 9.13 11.99 -1.55
N LEU A 55 8.22 12.77 -0.97
CA LEU A 55 8.54 14.09 -0.38
C LEU A 55 9.60 13.97 0.73
N PHE A 56 9.44 12.97 1.60
CA PHE A 56 10.40 12.69 2.66
C PHE A 56 11.77 12.30 2.10
N LEU A 57 11.80 11.37 1.14
CA LEU A 57 13.03 10.91 0.48
C LEU A 57 13.74 12.02 -0.31
N ALA A 58 12.98 12.98 -0.83
CA ALA A 58 13.53 14.16 -1.49
C ALA A 58 14.21 15.14 -0.51
N GLY A 59 14.07 14.94 0.80
CA GLY A 59 14.74 15.75 1.84
C GLY A 59 13.81 16.77 2.52
N LEU A 60 12.50 16.61 2.41
CA LEU A 60 11.57 17.45 3.16
C LEU A 60 11.73 17.19 4.67
N LYS A 61 11.85 18.26 5.44
CA LYS A 61 12.00 18.16 6.90
C LYS A 61 10.78 17.52 7.56
N ILE A 62 11.01 16.61 8.49
CA ILE A 62 9.95 15.85 9.19
C ILE A 62 8.88 16.76 9.81
N TRP A 63 9.27 17.92 10.37
CA TRP A 63 8.30 18.84 10.97
C TRP A 63 7.28 19.39 9.97
N LYS A 64 7.67 19.60 8.68
CA LYS A 64 6.74 20.02 7.62
C LYS A 64 5.77 18.90 7.27
N LEU A 65 6.25 17.66 7.24
CA LEU A 65 5.40 16.48 7.07
C LEU A 65 4.43 16.32 8.25
N ALA A 66 4.91 16.55 9.49
CA ALA A 66 4.07 16.53 10.68
C ALA A 66 2.96 17.60 10.62
N ILE A 67 3.27 18.82 10.16
CA ILE A 67 2.24 19.85 9.93
C ILE A 67 1.24 19.39 8.86
N GLY A 68 1.70 18.86 7.72
CA GLY A 68 0.82 18.34 6.68
C GLY A 68 -0.09 17.24 7.21
N LEU A 69 0.46 16.30 7.99
CA LEU A 69 -0.30 15.24 8.64
C LEU A 69 -1.32 15.80 9.65
N SER A 70 -0.92 16.79 10.45
CA SER A 70 -1.84 17.44 11.41
C SER A 70 -3.00 18.15 10.71
N ILE A 71 -2.75 18.80 9.58
CA ILE A 71 -3.80 19.40 8.75
C ILE A 71 -4.72 18.32 8.19
N LEU A 72 -4.16 17.20 7.69
CA LEU A 72 -4.93 16.08 7.17
C LEU A 72 -5.80 15.46 8.26
N LEU A 73 -5.24 15.21 9.45
CA LEU A 73 -6.00 14.70 10.60
C LEU A 73 -7.08 15.70 11.07
N GLY A 74 -6.77 16.99 11.13
CA GLY A 74 -7.73 18.04 11.46
C GLY A 74 -8.85 18.21 10.43
N SER A 75 -8.62 17.80 9.17
CA SER A 75 -9.64 17.82 8.12
C SER A 75 -10.59 16.62 8.17
N ILE A 76 -10.31 15.57 8.96
CA ILE A 76 -11.15 14.36 9.06
C ILE A 76 -12.63 14.68 9.33
N PRO A 77 -13.01 15.54 10.27
CA PRO A 77 -14.41 15.86 10.52
C PRO A 77 -15.13 16.47 9.32
N ILE A 78 -14.39 17.27 8.54
CA ILE A 78 -14.89 17.90 7.31
C ILE A 78 -15.04 16.85 6.23
N VAL A 79 -13.98 16.06 5.99
CA VAL A 79 -13.96 14.98 4.98
C VAL A 79 -15.06 13.96 5.27
N TRP A 80 -15.32 13.65 6.55
CA TRP A 80 -16.37 12.74 6.98
C TRP A 80 -17.75 13.11 6.43
N GLN A 81 -18.06 14.40 6.35
CA GLN A 81 -19.35 14.88 5.83
C GLN A 81 -19.50 14.61 4.33
N PHE A 82 -18.41 14.57 3.59
CA PHE A 82 -18.37 14.33 2.14
C PHE A 82 -18.21 12.86 1.74
N LEU A 83 -17.94 11.97 2.71
CA LEU A 83 -17.85 10.54 2.47
C LEU A 83 -19.23 9.96 2.13
N ARG A 84 -19.27 9.07 1.15
CA ARG A 84 -20.48 8.28 0.81
C ARG A 84 -20.76 7.26 1.91
N GLU A 85 -22.01 6.83 2.05
CA GLU A 85 -22.43 5.84 3.06
C GLU A 85 -21.60 4.58 3.04
N TYR A 86 -21.29 4.04 1.88
CA TYR A 86 -20.41 2.89 1.70
C TYR A 86 -18.98 3.09 2.29
N GLN A 87 -18.41 4.29 2.15
CA GLN A 87 -17.08 4.59 2.69
C GLN A 87 -17.14 4.73 4.21
N ARG A 88 -18.19 5.38 4.73
CA ARG A 88 -18.43 5.47 6.17
C ARG A 88 -18.65 4.09 6.79
N SER A 89 -19.46 3.26 6.13
CA SER A 89 -19.74 1.90 6.60
C SER A 89 -18.45 1.08 6.75
N ARG A 90 -17.51 1.13 5.80
CA ARG A 90 -16.22 0.43 5.90
C ARG A 90 -15.40 0.86 7.12
N ILE A 91 -15.39 2.16 7.44
CA ILE A 91 -14.68 2.68 8.62
C ILE A 91 -15.39 2.26 9.91
N LEU A 92 -16.72 2.35 9.96
CA LEU A 92 -17.51 1.94 11.12
C LEU A 92 -17.43 0.42 11.36
N THR A 93 -17.51 -0.37 10.30
CA THR A 93 -17.35 -1.84 10.37
C THR A 93 -15.96 -2.24 10.83
N PHE A 94 -14.93 -1.47 10.49
CA PHE A 94 -13.58 -1.71 11.03
C PHE A 94 -13.51 -1.51 12.54
N ILE A 95 -14.18 -0.48 13.07
CA ILE A 95 -14.21 -0.19 14.52
C ILE A 95 -15.08 -1.23 15.25
N ASN A 96 -16.22 -1.60 14.66
CA ASN A 96 -17.13 -2.59 15.22
C ASN A 96 -17.56 -3.59 14.12
N PRO A 97 -16.79 -4.67 13.90
CA PRO A 97 -17.10 -5.66 12.87
C PRO A 97 -18.43 -6.39 13.10
N GLU A 98 -18.90 -6.46 14.35
CA GLU A 98 -20.15 -7.12 14.69
C GLU A 98 -21.39 -6.36 14.23
N SER A 99 -21.25 -5.06 13.91
CA SER A 99 -22.34 -4.23 13.39
C SER A 99 -22.78 -4.60 11.96
N ASP A 100 -21.94 -5.32 11.22
CA ASP A 100 -22.23 -5.78 9.84
C ASP A 100 -21.92 -7.28 9.69
N PRO A 101 -22.76 -8.17 10.28
CA PRO A 101 -22.50 -9.60 10.31
C PRO A 101 -22.69 -10.32 8.97
N LEU A 102 -23.20 -9.65 7.92
CA LEU A 102 -23.41 -10.23 6.60
C LEU A 102 -22.58 -9.53 5.48
N GLY A 103 -21.91 -8.44 5.79
CA GLY A 103 -21.10 -7.67 4.84
C GLY A 103 -19.60 -7.67 5.17
N ALA A 104 -18.99 -6.48 5.15
CA ALA A 104 -17.55 -6.31 5.34
C ALA A 104 -17.06 -6.82 6.71
N GLY A 105 -17.88 -6.74 7.77
CA GLY A 105 -17.57 -7.27 9.10
C GLY A 105 -17.41 -8.79 9.09
N TYR A 106 -18.29 -9.49 8.38
CA TYR A 106 -18.18 -10.93 8.18
C TYR A 106 -16.84 -11.33 7.54
N HIS A 107 -16.43 -10.62 6.48
CA HIS A 107 -15.18 -10.92 5.79
C HIS A 107 -13.95 -10.71 6.67
N ILE A 108 -13.96 -9.67 7.52
CA ILE A 108 -12.87 -9.43 8.49
C ILE A 108 -12.82 -10.55 9.52
N LEU A 109 -13.96 -10.95 10.07
CA LEU A 109 -14.02 -12.04 11.06
C LEU A 109 -13.59 -13.38 10.46
N GLN A 110 -14.09 -13.74 9.28
CA GLN A 110 -13.70 -14.97 8.59
C GLN A 110 -12.22 -14.98 8.21
N SER A 111 -11.67 -13.81 7.79
CA SER A 111 -10.25 -13.68 7.52
C SER A 111 -9.41 -13.95 8.78
N LYS A 112 -9.79 -13.38 9.93
CA LYS A 112 -9.10 -13.63 11.21
C LYS A 112 -9.19 -15.08 11.65
N ILE A 113 -10.36 -15.71 11.47
CA ILE A 113 -10.57 -17.14 11.81
C ILE A 113 -9.68 -18.01 10.91
N ALA A 114 -9.70 -17.78 9.60
CA ALA A 114 -8.88 -18.52 8.65
C ALA A 114 -7.39 -18.38 8.96
N PHE A 115 -6.93 -17.13 9.16
CA PHE A 115 -5.55 -16.82 9.52
C PHE A 115 -5.11 -17.53 10.81
N GLY A 116 -5.96 -17.51 11.86
CA GLY A 116 -5.68 -18.17 13.14
C GLY A 116 -5.75 -19.70 13.05
N SER A 117 -6.60 -20.24 12.17
CA SER A 117 -6.81 -21.69 12.03
C SER A 117 -5.66 -22.44 11.37
N GLY A 118 -4.77 -21.74 10.65
CA GLY A 118 -3.61 -22.34 9.99
C GLY A 118 -2.52 -22.84 10.95
N GLY A 119 -2.46 -22.31 12.18
CA GLY A 119 -1.46 -22.71 13.15
C GLY A 119 -0.02 -22.53 12.62
N MET A 120 0.91 -23.39 13.06
CA MET A 120 2.31 -23.32 12.64
C MET A 120 2.57 -23.84 11.23
N PHE A 121 1.96 -24.98 10.87
CA PHE A 121 2.25 -25.73 9.65
C PHE A 121 1.16 -25.63 8.58
N GLY A 122 0.03 -25.01 8.91
CA GLY A 122 -1.13 -24.97 8.03
C GLY A 122 -1.97 -26.25 8.05
N LYS A 123 -3.11 -26.19 7.34
CA LYS A 123 -4.01 -27.34 7.15
C LYS A 123 -3.59 -28.25 5.99
N GLY A 124 -2.61 -27.82 5.20
CA GLY A 124 -2.19 -28.47 3.97
C GLY A 124 -2.74 -27.80 2.71
N PHE A 125 -2.03 -27.96 1.61
CA PHE A 125 -2.40 -27.39 0.31
C PHE A 125 -3.78 -27.92 -0.12
N LEU A 126 -4.68 -27.01 -0.52
CA LEU A 126 -6.08 -27.30 -0.88
C LEU A 126 -6.97 -27.86 0.25
N HIS A 127 -6.53 -27.84 1.50
CA HIS A 127 -7.31 -28.29 2.65
C HIS A 127 -7.84 -27.14 3.52
N GLY A 128 -7.72 -25.89 3.05
CA GLY A 128 -8.28 -24.71 3.70
C GLY A 128 -9.81 -24.73 3.69
N THR A 129 -10.45 -24.81 4.86
CA THR A 129 -11.91 -24.87 4.96
C THR A 129 -12.58 -23.56 4.56
N GLN A 130 -12.00 -22.42 4.96
CA GLN A 130 -12.56 -21.09 4.65
C GLN A 130 -12.44 -20.77 3.17
N SER A 131 -11.39 -21.27 2.51
CA SER A 131 -11.16 -21.12 1.08
C SER A 131 -12.17 -21.89 0.24
N HIS A 132 -12.42 -23.16 0.60
CA HIS A 132 -13.28 -24.04 -0.19
C HIS A 132 -14.77 -23.78 0.01
N LEU A 133 -15.19 -23.35 1.19
CA LEU A 133 -16.58 -23.06 1.50
C LEU A 133 -17.06 -21.68 0.98
N ASN A 134 -16.21 -20.96 0.25
CA ASN A 134 -16.52 -19.64 -0.34
C ASN A 134 -17.01 -18.60 0.68
N PHE A 135 -16.55 -18.66 1.93
CA PHE A 135 -16.89 -17.66 2.94
C PHE A 135 -16.23 -16.29 2.66
N LEU A 136 -15.15 -16.25 1.84
CA LEU A 136 -14.47 -15.04 1.40
C LEU A 136 -14.68 -14.85 -0.10
N PRO A 137 -15.46 -13.84 -0.55
CA PRO A 137 -15.76 -13.63 -1.96
C PRO A 137 -14.51 -13.22 -2.78
N GLU A 138 -13.64 -12.37 -2.23
CA GLU A 138 -12.43 -11.85 -2.89
C GLU A 138 -11.15 -12.63 -2.48
N LYS A 139 -11.28 -13.97 -2.37
CA LYS A 139 -10.20 -14.85 -1.92
C LYS A 139 -8.97 -14.86 -2.81
N GLN A 140 -9.12 -14.63 -4.12
CA GLN A 140 -8.03 -14.67 -5.10
C GLN A 140 -7.34 -13.32 -5.26
N THR A 141 -7.94 -12.25 -4.75
CA THR A 141 -7.45 -10.87 -4.87
C THR A 141 -7.00 -10.36 -3.51
N ASP A 142 -7.89 -9.78 -2.75
CA ASP A 142 -7.57 -9.03 -1.54
C ASP A 142 -7.20 -9.90 -0.34
N PHE A 143 -7.82 -11.09 -0.23
CA PHE A 143 -7.64 -12.01 0.89
C PHE A 143 -6.74 -13.22 0.57
N ILE A 144 -5.93 -13.15 -0.49
CA ILE A 144 -5.05 -14.26 -0.87
C ILE A 144 -4.06 -14.65 0.23
N PHE A 145 -3.59 -13.67 1.03
CA PHE A 145 -2.69 -13.92 2.15
C PHE A 145 -3.36 -14.73 3.26
N THR A 146 -4.68 -14.56 3.47
CA THR A 146 -5.47 -15.38 4.40
C THR A 146 -5.44 -16.85 3.98
N MET A 147 -5.62 -17.10 2.68
CA MET A 147 -5.60 -18.46 2.12
C MET A 147 -4.24 -19.10 2.31
N LEU A 148 -3.18 -18.37 2.00
CA LEU A 148 -1.81 -18.84 2.19
C LEU A 148 -1.55 -19.16 3.67
N ALA A 149 -2.00 -18.32 4.58
CA ALA A 149 -1.83 -18.53 6.01
C ALA A 149 -2.66 -19.71 6.53
N GLU A 150 -3.86 -19.96 5.99
CA GLU A 150 -4.68 -21.13 6.37
C GLU A 150 -4.04 -22.44 5.88
N GLU A 151 -3.53 -22.47 4.64
CA GLU A 151 -3.00 -23.70 4.02
C GLU A 151 -1.57 -24.02 4.43
N PHE A 152 -0.70 -23.02 4.53
CA PHE A 152 0.73 -23.19 4.83
C PHE A 152 1.12 -22.72 6.24
N GLY A 153 0.20 -22.16 7.00
CA GLY A 153 0.41 -21.73 8.37
C GLY A 153 1.38 -20.56 8.52
N LEU A 154 1.87 -20.41 9.73
CA LEU A 154 2.85 -19.37 10.07
C LEU A 154 4.15 -19.49 9.26
N LEU A 155 4.62 -20.73 9.02
CA LEU A 155 5.84 -20.95 8.24
C LEU A 155 5.69 -20.48 6.79
N GLY A 156 4.56 -20.73 6.14
CA GLY A 156 4.26 -20.22 4.81
C GLY A 156 4.23 -18.68 4.76
N GLY A 157 3.57 -18.08 5.77
CA GLY A 157 3.53 -16.62 5.92
C GLY A 157 4.92 -15.99 6.11
N ILE A 158 5.75 -16.56 6.99
CA ILE A 158 7.13 -16.11 7.20
C ILE A 158 7.97 -16.31 5.95
N GLY A 159 7.83 -17.44 5.25
CA GLY A 159 8.52 -17.72 4.00
C GLY A 159 8.22 -16.64 2.94
N LEU A 160 6.96 -16.28 2.78
CA LEU A 160 6.56 -15.20 1.86
C LEU A 160 7.11 -13.84 2.30
N LEU A 161 7.04 -13.51 3.59
CA LEU A 161 7.61 -12.27 4.13
C LEU A 161 9.12 -12.19 3.88
N LEU A 162 9.85 -13.28 4.03
CA LEU A 162 11.27 -13.36 3.75
C LEU A 162 11.57 -13.09 2.26
N LEU A 163 10.79 -13.66 1.35
CA LEU A 163 10.91 -13.38 -0.08
C LEU A 163 10.68 -11.90 -0.39
N TYR A 164 9.64 -11.30 0.17
CA TYR A 164 9.39 -9.86 0.03
C TYR A 164 10.52 -9.02 0.61
N PHE A 165 11.03 -9.40 1.78
CA PHE A 165 12.18 -8.71 2.40
C PHE A 165 13.41 -8.76 1.50
N LEU A 166 13.72 -9.91 0.90
CA LEU A 166 14.84 -10.05 -0.03
C LEU A 166 14.66 -9.18 -1.29
N LEU A 167 13.45 -9.14 -1.86
CA LEU A 167 13.15 -8.26 -3.01
C LEU A 167 13.29 -6.78 -2.65
N LEU A 168 12.74 -6.37 -1.51
CA LEU A 168 12.83 -4.98 -1.03
C LEU A 168 14.29 -4.59 -0.73
N ALA A 169 15.05 -5.46 -0.05
CA ALA A 169 16.46 -5.23 0.26
C ALA A 169 17.29 -5.12 -1.02
N HIS A 170 17.11 -6.08 -1.94
CA HIS A 170 17.84 -6.06 -3.22
C HIS A 170 17.51 -4.81 -4.04
N GLY A 171 16.23 -4.49 -4.22
CA GLY A 171 15.80 -3.30 -4.94
C GLY A 171 16.32 -2.00 -4.30
N THR A 172 16.33 -1.93 -2.96
CA THR A 172 16.90 -0.79 -2.22
C THR A 172 18.40 -0.65 -2.47
N ILE A 173 19.16 -1.75 -2.42
CA ILE A 173 20.60 -1.74 -2.69
C ILE A 173 20.89 -1.27 -4.12
N LEU A 174 20.17 -1.77 -5.12
CA LEU A 174 20.31 -1.34 -6.51
C LEU A 174 20.07 0.16 -6.66
N THR A 175 19.04 0.67 -6.03
CA THR A 175 18.64 2.08 -6.10
C THR A 175 19.61 3.00 -5.37
N LEU A 176 20.12 2.61 -4.21
CA LEU A 176 21.09 3.40 -3.45
C LEU A 176 22.46 3.49 -4.13
N ARG A 177 22.81 2.53 -4.97
CA ARG A 177 24.05 2.57 -5.80
C ARG A 177 23.96 3.52 -6.99
N CYS A 178 22.78 4.10 -7.25
CA CYS A 178 22.61 5.06 -8.31
C CYS A 178 23.15 6.44 -7.89
N THR A 179 23.99 7.03 -8.72
CA THR A 179 24.58 8.37 -8.50
C THR A 179 23.61 9.48 -8.87
N ASN A 180 22.74 9.23 -9.85
CA ASN A 180 21.75 10.22 -10.31
C ASN A 180 20.59 10.35 -9.32
N GLN A 181 20.33 11.57 -8.85
CA GLN A 181 19.25 11.88 -7.91
C GLN A 181 17.85 11.47 -8.44
N PHE A 182 17.61 11.68 -9.74
CA PHE A 182 16.34 11.26 -10.37
C PHE A 182 16.13 9.74 -10.24
N GLY A 183 17.14 8.95 -10.65
CA GLY A 183 17.08 7.50 -10.58
C GLY A 183 16.90 7.00 -9.15
N ARG A 184 17.63 7.60 -8.20
CA ARG A 184 17.51 7.25 -6.78
C ARG A 184 16.12 7.54 -6.22
N LEU A 185 15.54 8.70 -6.49
CA LEU A 185 14.19 9.06 -6.03
C LEU A 185 13.13 8.19 -6.71
N LEU A 186 13.26 7.93 -8.00
CA LEU A 186 12.34 7.09 -8.74
C LEU A 186 12.35 5.65 -8.22
N GLY A 187 13.54 5.06 -8.09
CA GLY A 187 13.68 3.68 -7.62
C GLY A 187 13.19 3.51 -6.17
N MET A 188 13.59 4.42 -5.27
CA MET A 188 13.09 4.41 -3.88
C MET A 188 11.58 4.62 -3.82
N GLY A 189 11.02 5.46 -4.68
CA GLY A 189 9.57 5.64 -4.78
C GLY A 189 8.84 4.36 -5.19
N ILE A 190 9.37 3.62 -6.18
CA ILE A 190 8.81 2.33 -6.62
C ILE A 190 8.88 1.31 -5.49
N ILE A 191 10.03 1.17 -4.82
CA ILE A 191 10.24 0.22 -3.72
C ILE A 191 9.33 0.55 -2.54
N SER A 192 9.20 1.83 -2.19
CA SER A 192 8.30 2.28 -1.11
C SER A 192 6.84 1.98 -1.43
N THR A 193 6.42 2.18 -2.68
CA THR A 193 5.07 1.85 -3.12
C THR A 193 4.84 0.34 -3.04
N PHE A 194 5.79 -0.48 -3.50
CA PHE A 194 5.73 -1.94 -3.39
C PHE A 194 5.62 -2.39 -1.92
N PHE A 195 6.42 -1.82 -1.02
CA PHE A 195 6.32 -2.08 0.42
C PHE A 195 4.94 -1.71 0.99
N LEU A 196 4.40 -0.54 0.61
CA LEU A 196 3.10 -0.09 1.09
C LEU A 196 1.97 -1.03 0.67
N TYR A 197 1.99 -1.55 -0.56
CA TYR A 197 1.01 -2.54 -1.03
C TYR A 197 1.06 -3.81 -0.18
N ILE A 198 2.27 -4.35 0.08
CA ILE A 198 2.45 -5.53 0.94
C ILE A 198 1.91 -5.26 2.34
N PHE A 199 2.36 -4.16 2.94
CA PHE A 199 2.02 -3.80 4.31
C PHE A 199 0.52 -3.60 4.49
N ILE A 200 -0.13 -2.84 3.61
CA ILE A 200 -1.55 -2.54 3.71
C ILE A 200 -2.40 -3.79 3.47
N ASN A 201 -2.07 -4.63 2.48
CA ASN A 201 -2.79 -5.89 2.26
C ASN A 201 -2.71 -6.80 3.49
N MET A 202 -1.52 -7.04 4.02
CA MET A 202 -1.36 -7.89 5.21
C MET A 202 -2.03 -7.30 6.44
N ALA A 203 -1.91 -5.98 6.66
CA ALA A 203 -2.56 -5.30 7.77
C ALA A 203 -4.10 -5.38 7.67
N MET A 204 -4.66 -5.28 6.46
CA MET A 204 -6.08 -5.42 6.19
C MET A 204 -6.58 -6.83 6.52
N VAL A 205 -5.87 -7.86 6.06
CA VAL A 205 -6.20 -9.27 6.31
C VAL A 205 -6.15 -9.60 7.80
N MET A 206 -5.18 -9.05 8.53
CA MET A 206 -5.08 -9.19 9.99
C MET A 206 -6.10 -8.32 10.75
N GLY A 207 -6.85 -7.46 10.06
CA GLY A 207 -7.82 -6.55 10.65
C GLY A 207 -7.20 -5.43 11.48
N LEU A 208 -6.01 -4.96 11.08
CA LEU A 208 -5.31 -3.80 11.67
C LEU A 208 -5.67 -2.48 10.98
N VAL A 209 -6.17 -2.57 9.73
CA VAL A 209 -6.68 -1.43 8.96
C VAL A 209 -8.01 -1.80 8.31
N PRO A 210 -8.85 -0.82 7.94
CA PRO A 210 -10.09 -1.08 7.21
C PRO A 210 -9.84 -1.83 5.90
N VAL A 211 -10.86 -2.57 5.43
CA VAL A 211 -10.79 -3.26 4.13
C VAL A 211 -10.81 -2.23 3.01
N VAL A 212 -9.70 -2.11 2.30
CA VAL A 212 -9.49 -1.09 1.26
C VAL A 212 -9.36 -1.66 -0.16
N GLY A 213 -9.34 -3.00 -0.30
CA GLY A 213 -9.30 -3.63 -1.62
C GLY A 213 -7.96 -3.45 -2.34
N VAL A 214 -6.85 -3.73 -1.65
CA VAL A 214 -5.50 -3.60 -2.20
C VAL A 214 -4.92 -4.99 -2.45
N PRO A 215 -4.59 -5.35 -3.71
CA PRO A 215 -4.04 -6.67 -4.02
C PRO A 215 -2.63 -6.85 -3.46
N LEU A 216 -2.31 -8.08 -3.04
CA LEU A 216 -0.97 -8.44 -2.59
C LEU A 216 -0.03 -8.55 -3.81
N PRO A 217 1.05 -7.76 -3.88
CA PRO A 217 1.96 -7.74 -5.02
C PRO A 217 2.49 -9.12 -5.42
N LEU A 218 2.53 -9.41 -6.71
CA LEU A 218 3.07 -10.65 -7.32
C LEU A 218 2.31 -11.95 -6.96
N ILE A 219 1.37 -11.92 -6.05
CA ILE A 219 0.61 -13.10 -5.58
C ILE A 219 -0.87 -12.99 -5.94
N SER A 220 -1.50 -11.83 -5.67
CA SER A 220 -2.91 -11.63 -5.97
C SER A 220 -3.20 -11.68 -7.47
N TYR A 221 -4.35 -12.22 -7.81
CA TYR A 221 -4.87 -12.15 -9.17
C TYR A 221 -5.15 -10.69 -9.54
N GLY A 222 -4.49 -10.20 -10.60
CA GLY A 222 -4.65 -8.83 -11.09
C GLY A 222 -3.66 -8.51 -12.20
N GLY A 223 -4.10 -8.59 -13.46
CA GLY A 223 -3.24 -8.36 -14.62
C GLY A 223 -2.64 -6.95 -14.68
N SER A 224 -3.44 -5.92 -14.39
CA SER A 224 -2.99 -4.51 -14.42
C SER A 224 -1.98 -4.19 -13.30
N SER A 225 -2.21 -4.72 -12.09
CA SER A 225 -1.29 -4.54 -10.96
C SER A 225 0.04 -5.25 -11.21
N MET A 226 0.00 -6.48 -11.71
CA MET A 226 1.20 -7.25 -12.07
C MET A 226 2.03 -6.52 -13.14
N LEU A 227 1.38 -6.07 -14.21
CA LEU A 227 2.06 -5.35 -15.30
C LEU A 227 2.72 -4.07 -14.78
N THR A 228 2.02 -3.30 -13.96
CA THR A 228 2.55 -2.07 -13.37
C THR A 228 3.77 -2.34 -12.47
N LEU A 229 3.73 -3.41 -11.68
CA LEU A 229 4.86 -3.81 -10.83
C LEU A 229 6.07 -4.26 -11.66
N LEU A 230 5.85 -5.08 -12.68
CA LEU A 230 6.93 -5.53 -13.56
C LEU A 230 7.58 -4.36 -14.32
N LEU A 231 6.78 -3.40 -14.79
CA LEU A 231 7.29 -2.14 -15.36
C LEU A 231 8.11 -1.36 -14.33
N GLY A 232 7.64 -1.29 -13.08
CA GLY A 232 8.39 -0.66 -12.00
C GLY A 232 9.75 -1.32 -11.75
N PHE A 233 9.81 -2.64 -11.66
CA PHE A 233 11.07 -3.36 -11.53
C PHE A 233 11.98 -3.21 -12.76
N GLY A 234 11.40 -3.20 -13.97
CA GLY A 234 12.13 -2.90 -15.20
C GLY A 234 12.79 -1.52 -15.16
N LEU A 235 12.10 -0.50 -14.63
CA LEU A 235 12.67 0.83 -14.42
C LEU A 235 13.81 0.81 -13.40
N ILE A 236 13.71 0.07 -12.30
CA ILE A 236 14.80 -0.06 -11.32
C ILE A 236 16.04 -0.69 -11.97
N LEU A 237 15.86 -1.76 -12.76
CA LEU A 237 16.97 -2.39 -13.49
C LEU A 237 17.59 -1.44 -14.51
N ASN A 238 16.77 -0.69 -15.26
CA ASN A 238 17.26 0.32 -16.20
C ASN A 238 18.10 1.41 -15.50
N ILE A 239 17.62 1.91 -14.36
CA ILE A 239 18.35 2.88 -13.53
C ILE A 239 19.69 2.30 -13.07
N TYR A 240 19.73 1.04 -12.69
CA TYR A 240 20.95 0.37 -12.23
C TYR A 240 21.97 0.18 -13.38
N ILE A 241 21.52 -0.20 -14.56
CA ILE A 241 22.38 -0.38 -15.73
C ILE A 241 22.97 0.96 -16.19
N ASN A 242 22.15 2.02 -16.19
CA ASN A 242 22.54 3.37 -16.64
C ASN A 242 22.92 4.27 -15.47
N ARG A 243 23.54 3.74 -14.43
CA ARG A 243 23.83 4.46 -13.16
C ARG A 243 24.98 5.44 -13.21
N ASN A 244 25.75 5.49 -14.31
CA ASN A 244 26.92 6.38 -14.51
C ASN A 244 26.49 7.81 -14.80
#